data_1fa79a96a212ab9ef1ef1fb63091dce5
#
_entry.id   1fa79a96a212ab9ef1ef1fb63091dce5
#
_cell.length_a   1.000
_cell.length_b   1.000
_cell.length_c   1.000
_cell.angle_alpha   90.00
_cell.angle_beta   90.00
_cell.angle_gamma   90.00
#
_symmetry.space_group_name_H-M   'P 1'
#
loop_
_entity.id
_entity.type
_entity.pdbx_description
1 polymer ?
#
loop_
_entity_poly.entity_id
_entity_poly.type
_entity_poly.pdbx_seq_one_letter_code
_entity_poly.pdbx_strand_id
1 'polypeptide(L)'
;MSEVQSVQWFPGHMAKTRRAIQSSLKLVDLVAELIDARIPVSSRNPVLKSIIGNKPKIVLLNKSDMADPARTAEWVDYFKQHKTVAIPIDCKTGKGLNRLLPEIKNILREQIAAWERKGMVGRPIRIMVVGVPNVGKSSLINRLCKGGNAGKAAVQDK
;
A
#
# COMPACT_ATOMS: atom_id res chain seq x y z
N MET A 1 9.74 -7.80 -11.13
CA MET A 1 9.09 -6.49 -11.41
C MET A 1 7.78 -6.43 -10.68
N SER A 2 7.42 -5.27 -10.16
CA SER A 2 6.14 -5.07 -9.47
C SER A 2 5.26 -4.13 -10.29
N GLU A 3 3.98 -4.46 -10.40
CA GLU A 3 2.99 -3.57 -11.00
C GLU A 3 2.25 -2.85 -9.87
N VAL A 4 2.11 -1.53 -10.00
CA VAL A 4 1.44 -0.70 -9.00
C VAL A 4 0.22 -0.04 -9.62
N GLN A 5 -0.93 -0.24 -8.98
CA GLN A 5 -2.17 0.45 -9.34
C GLN A 5 -2.55 1.43 -8.24
N SER A 6 -3.10 2.56 -8.63
CA SER A 6 -3.54 3.61 -7.70
C SER A 6 -5.03 3.83 -7.84
N VAL A 7 -5.71 3.89 -6.70
CA VAL A 7 -7.12 4.25 -6.65
C VAL A 7 -7.32 5.39 -5.65
N GLN A 8 -7.98 6.46 -6.09
CA GLN A 8 -8.34 7.57 -5.24
C GLN A 8 -9.78 7.41 -4.74
N TRP A 9 -9.98 7.68 -3.47
CA TRP A 9 -11.28 7.58 -2.82
C TRP A 9 -11.89 8.96 -2.63
N PHE A 10 -13.02 9.20 -3.30
CA PHE A 10 -13.80 10.43 -3.16
C PHE A 10 -15.16 10.11 -2.52
N PRO A 11 -15.52 10.76 -1.40
CA PRO A 11 -16.76 10.44 -0.68
C PRO A 11 -18.03 10.54 -1.53
N GLY A 12 -18.09 11.48 -2.48
CA GLY A 12 -19.25 11.69 -3.35
C GLY A 12 -19.42 10.62 -4.45
N HIS A 13 -18.45 9.73 -4.64
CA HIS A 13 -18.46 8.71 -5.69
C HIS A 13 -18.24 7.31 -5.14
N MET A 14 -18.77 7.03 -3.95
CA MET A 14 -18.48 5.79 -3.21
C MET A 14 -18.85 4.52 -3.97
N ALA A 15 -19.98 4.47 -4.64
CA ALA A 15 -20.41 3.26 -5.36
C ALA A 15 -19.49 2.91 -6.53
N LYS A 16 -19.11 3.91 -7.32
CA LYS A 16 -18.21 3.75 -8.46
C LYS A 16 -16.81 3.36 -8.02
N THR A 17 -16.30 4.04 -7.01
CA THR A 17 -14.98 3.76 -6.43
C THR A 17 -14.93 2.37 -5.82
N ARG A 18 -15.97 1.95 -5.13
CA ARG A 18 -16.08 0.61 -4.56
C ARG A 18 -15.98 -0.47 -5.63
N ARG A 19 -16.68 -0.31 -6.75
CA ARG A 19 -16.61 -1.24 -7.87
C ARG A 19 -15.21 -1.29 -8.49
N ALA A 20 -14.58 -0.13 -8.66
CA ALA A 20 -13.22 -0.05 -9.18
C ALA A 20 -12.22 -0.77 -8.27
N ILE A 21 -12.32 -0.57 -6.96
CA ILE A 21 -11.47 -1.25 -5.99
C ILE A 21 -11.73 -2.77 -6.01
N GLN A 22 -12.98 -3.20 -6.00
CA GLN A 22 -13.33 -4.61 -6.04
C GLN A 22 -12.84 -5.31 -7.30
N SER A 23 -12.94 -4.65 -8.45
CA SER A 23 -12.42 -5.18 -9.72
C SER A 23 -10.90 -5.29 -9.70
N SER A 24 -10.21 -4.28 -9.17
CA SER A 24 -8.75 -4.26 -9.07
C SER A 24 -8.22 -5.26 -8.05
N LEU A 25 -8.95 -5.52 -6.96
CA LEU A 25 -8.55 -6.47 -5.92
C LEU A 25 -8.35 -7.89 -6.47
N LYS A 26 -9.12 -8.27 -7.48
CA LYS A 26 -8.99 -9.58 -8.12
C LYS A 26 -7.67 -9.73 -8.87
N LEU A 27 -7.08 -8.62 -9.29
CA LEU A 27 -5.89 -8.57 -10.14
C LEU A 27 -4.60 -8.37 -9.35
N VAL A 28 -4.68 -8.00 -8.07
CA VAL A 28 -3.51 -7.69 -7.27
C VAL A 28 -3.26 -8.73 -6.19
N ASP A 29 -2.02 -8.79 -5.74
CA ASP A 29 -1.57 -9.73 -4.72
C ASP A 29 -1.61 -9.13 -3.32
N LEU A 30 -1.48 -7.81 -3.22
CA LEU A 30 -1.38 -7.08 -1.97
C LEU A 30 -1.92 -5.66 -2.13
N VAL A 31 -2.50 -5.14 -1.05
CA VAL A 31 -2.97 -3.76 -0.96
C VAL A 31 -2.04 -2.97 -0.04
N ALA A 32 -1.53 -1.85 -0.53
CA ALA A 32 -0.78 -0.87 0.26
C ALA A 32 -1.71 0.30 0.60
N GLU A 33 -2.07 0.42 1.86
CA GLU A 33 -2.87 1.53 2.36
C GLU A 33 -1.95 2.66 2.79
N LEU A 34 -2.02 3.78 2.07
CA LEU A 34 -1.21 4.96 2.36
C LEU A 34 -2.00 5.92 3.23
N ILE A 35 -1.47 6.21 4.42
CA ILE A 35 -2.09 7.12 5.38
C ILE A 35 -1.08 8.17 5.82
N ASP A 36 -1.59 9.28 6.36
CA ASP A 36 -0.76 10.37 6.87
C ASP A 36 -0.29 10.03 8.29
N ALA A 37 1.03 9.97 8.49
CA ALA A 37 1.62 9.62 9.79
C ALA A 37 1.28 10.63 10.90
N ARG A 38 0.90 11.85 10.55
CA ARG A 38 0.52 12.89 11.51
C ARG A 38 -0.88 12.66 12.08
N ILE A 39 -1.78 12.07 11.28
CA ILE A 39 -3.18 11.83 11.63
C ILE A 39 -3.65 10.45 11.13
N PRO A 40 -3.07 9.34 11.62
CA PRO A 40 -3.28 8.02 11.00
C PRO A 40 -4.73 7.58 10.95
N VAL A 41 -5.49 7.75 12.02
CA VAL A 41 -6.90 7.34 12.07
C VAL A 41 -7.76 8.22 11.18
N SER A 42 -7.58 9.54 11.24
CA SER A 42 -8.38 10.50 10.46
C SER A 42 -8.11 10.39 8.96
N SER A 43 -6.93 9.94 8.56
CA SER A 43 -6.57 9.78 7.15
C SER A 43 -6.96 8.41 6.57
N ARG A 44 -7.58 7.54 7.36
CA ARG A 44 -8.09 6.24 6.90
C ARG A 44 -9.55 6.33 6.49
N ASN A 45 -9.92 5.52 5.51
CA ASN A 45 -11.31 5.34 5.15
C ASN A 45 -11.83 4.04 5.79
N PRO A 46 -12.80 4.11 6.72
CA PRO A 46 -13.29 2.91 7.40
C PRO A 46 -13.97 1.90 6.48
N VAL A 47 -14.49 2.34 5.34
CA VAL A 47 -15.14 1.46 4.35
C VAL A 47 -14.11 0.60 3.62
N LEU A 48 -12.88 1.05 3.46
CA LEU A 48 -11.82 0.28 2.80
C LEU A 48 -11.58 -1.07 3.47
N LYS A 49 -11.63 -1.13 4.79
CA LYS A 49 -11.43 -2.37 5.54
C LYS A 49 -12.42 -3.45 5.13
N SER A 50 -13.69 -3.09 4.95
CA SER A 50 -14.73 -4.03 4.53
C SER A 50 -14.58 -4.46 3.08
N ILE A 51 -14.11 -3.57 2.20
CA ILE A 51 -13.91 -3.85 0.78
C ILE A 51 -12.70 -4.76 0.57
N ILE A 52 -11.60 -4.48 1.24
CA ILE A 52 -10.35 -5.22 1.12
C ILE A 52 -10.49 -6.64 1.68
N GLY A 53 -11.25 -6.81 2.76
CA GLY A 53 -11.51 -8.11 3.36
C GLY A 53 -10.23 -8.81 3.81
N ASN A 54 -10.02 -10.05 3.34
CA ASN A 54 -8.89 -10.89 3.72
C ASN A 54 -7.66 -10.75 2.80
N LYS A 55 -7.68 -9.81 1.84
CA LYS A 55 -6.53 -9.58 0.97
C LYS A 55 -5.31 -9.16 1.80
N PRO A 56 -4.11 -9.71 1.54
CA PRO A 56 -2.90 -9.26 2.20
C PRO A 56 -2.72 -7.74 2.06
N LYS A 57 -2.32 -7.08 3.14
CA LYS A 57 -2.18 -5.62 3.14
C LYS A 57 -0.98 -5.17 3.96
N ILE A 58 -0.47 -4.01 3.59
CA ILE A 58 0.56 -3.28 4.33
C ILE A 58 0.08 -1.84 4.50
N VAL A 59 0.38 -1.24 5.65
CA VAL A 59 0.09 0.17 5.92
C VAL A 59 1.36 0.98 5.78
N LEU A 60 1.30 2.07 5.05
CA LEU A 60 2.42 2.99 4.86
C LEU A 60 2.09 4.33 5.52
N LEU A 61 2.85 4.66 6.56
CA LEU A 61 2.69 5.90 7.31
C LEU A 61 3.54 6.98 6.64
N ASN A 62 2.95 7.71 5.68
CA ASN A 62 3.65 8.75 4.93
C ASN A 62 3.81 10.04 5.74
N LYS A 63 4.73 10.88 5.34
CA LYS A 63 5.08 12.14 6.00
C LYS A 63 5.61 11.91 7.42
N SER A 64 6.30 10.81 7.62
CA SER A 64 6.86 10.43 8.93
C SER A 64 7.88 11.45 9.46
N ASP A 65 8.52 12.21 8.59
CA ASP A 65 9.40 13.31 8.92
C ASP A 65 8.70 14.48 9.63
N MET A 66 7.38 14.63 9.39
CA MET A 66 6.53 15.67 10.00
C MET A 66 5.77 15.18 11.23
N ALA A 67 5.87 13.90 11.56
CA ALA A 67 5.16 13.30 12.68
C ALA A 67 6.11 13.16 13.89
N ASP A 68 5.51 13.11 15.09
CA ASP A 68 6.25 12.80 16.31
C ASP A 68 6.76 11.34 16.24
N PRO A 69 8.10 11.10 16.32
CA PRO A 69 8.66 9.77 16.24
C PRO A 69 8.11 8.80 17.30
N ALA A 70 7.86 9.26 18.51
CA ALA A 70 7.30 8.43 19.57
C ALA A 70 5.87 8.00 19.25
N ARG A 71 5.06 8.90 18.73
CA ARG A 71 3.71 8.59 18.30
C ARG A 71 3.68 7.66 17.10
N THR A 72 4.58 7.88 16.16
CA THR A 72 4.71 6.98 15.00
C THR A 72 5.04 5.56 15.44
N ALA A 73 5.96 5.39 16.39
CA ALA A 73 6.28 4.08 16.95
C ALA A 73 5.08 3.43 17.64
N GLU A 74 4.28 4.19 18.38
CA GLU A 74 3.03 3.70 18.98
C GLU A 74 2.04 3.21 17.93
N TRP A 75 1.89 3.94 16.81
CA TRP A 75 1.02 3.52 15.70
C TRP A 75 1.52 2.26 15.00
N VAL A 76 2.83 2.12 14.82
CA VAL A 76 3.41 0.88 14.27
C VAL A 76 3.07 -0.31 15.17
N ASP A 77 3.20 -0.17 16.49
CA ASP A 77 2.83 -1.20 17.44
C ASP A 77 1.33 -1.50 17.45
N TYR A 78 0.50 -0.47 17.36
CA TYR A 78 -0.95 -0.61 17.25
C TYR A 78 -1.34 -1.47 16.05
N PHE A 79 -0.80 -1.20 14.88
CA PHE A 79 -1.07 -2.00 13.69
C PHE A 79 -0.55 -3.43 13.83
N LYS A 80 0.62 -3.60 14.43
CA LYS A 80 1.18 -4.92 14.70
C LYS A 80 0.28 -5.76 15.59
N GLN A 81 -0.30 -5.18 16.63
CA GLN A 81 -1.27 -5.84 17.50
C GLN A 81 -2.53 -6.27 16.74
N HIS A 82 -2.87 -5.57 15.67
CA HIS A 82 -3.98 -5.89 14.76
C HIS A 82 -3.52 -6.76 13.58
N LYS A 83 -2.38 -7.43 13.69
CA LYS A 83 -1.80 -8.33 12.68
C LYS A 83 -1.56 -7.63 11.34
N THR A 84 -1.22 -6.35 11.36
CA THR A 84 -0.95 -5.54 10.19
C THR A 84 0.44 -4.95 10.29
N VAL A 85 1.25 -5.08 9.23
CA VAL A 85 2.56 -4.44 9.15
C VAL A 85 2.37 -2.98 8.76
N ALA A 86 2.98 -2.07 9.50
CA ALA A 86 2.99 -0.65 9.20
C ALA A 86 4.43 -0.14 9.13
N ILE A 87 4.75 0.61 8.09
CA ILE A 87 6.09 1.15 7.85
C ILE A 87 6.02 2.67 7.77
N PRO A 88 6.76 3.40 8.62
CA PRO A 88 6.92 4.84 8.46
C PRO A 88 7.76 5.14 7.23
N ILE A 89 7.27 6.02 6.37
CA ILE A 89 7.95 6.41 5.14
C ILE A 89 7.89 7.92 4.92
N ASP A 90 8.78 8.40 4.05
CA ASP A 90 8.72 9.73 3.49
C ASP A 90 8.84 9.61 1.96
N CYS A 91 7.73 9.82 1.26
CA CYS A 91 7.70 9.70 -0.20
C CYS A 91 8.50 10.78 -0.92
N LYS A 92 8.79 11.91 -0.27
CA LYS A 92 9.59 12.99 -0.87
C LYS A 92 11.06 12.62 -0.91
N THR A 93 11.62 12.13 0.19
CA THR A 93 13.03 11.77 0.30
C THR A 93 13.30 10.30 -0.05
N GLY A 94 12.29 9.46 0.03
CA GLY A 94 12.43 8.01 -0.13
C GLY A 94 12.80 7.27 1.15
N LYS A 95 12.87 7.98 2.29
CA LYS A 95 13.19 7.37 3.58
C LYS A 95 12.17 6.30 3.95
N GLY A 96 12.64 5.12 4.35
CA GLY A 96 11.81 3.99 4.74
C GLY A 96 11.36 3.09 3.60
N LEU A 97 11.44 3.54 2.34
CA LEU A 97 11.01 2.75 1.18
C LEU A 97 11.89 1.52 0.92
N ASN A 98 13.12 1.53 1.38
CA ASN A 98 14.01 0.36 1.28
C ASN A 98 13.51 -0.84 2.09
N ARG A 99 12.62 -0.63 3.06
CA ARG A 99 12.00 -1.69 3.86
C ARG A 99 10.74 -2.27 3.21
N LEU A 100 10.17 -1.56 2.23
CA LEU A 100 8.88 -1.92 1.64
C LEU A 100 8.91 -3.27 0.95
N LEU A 101 9.81 -3.48 0.01
CA LEU A 101 9.87 -4.72 -0.75
C LEU A 101 10.20 -5.95 0.11
N PRO A 102 11.18 -5.91 1.03
CA PRO A 102 11.41 -7.00 1.96
C PRO A 102 10.18 -7.37 2.81
N GLU A 103 9.45 -6.38 3.30
CA GLU A 103 8.24 -6.61 4.10
C GLU A 103 7.11 -7.21 3.25
N ILE A 104 6.94 -6.73 2.03
CA ILE A 104 5.96 -7.30 1.09
C ILE A 104 6.28 -8.76 0.80
N LYS A 105 7.53 -9.09 0.53
CA LYS A 105 7.96 -10.48 0.28
C LYS A 105 7.74 -11.36 1.51
N ASN A 106 7.92 -10.82 2.70
CA ASN A 106 7.66 -11.55 3.94
C ASN A 106 6.15 -11.83 4.11
N ILE A 107 5.31 -10.85 3.86
CA ILE A 107 3.85 -11.00 3.93
C ILE A 107 3.35 -12.05 2.92
N LEU A 108 3.90 -12.05 1.71
CA LEU A 108 3.50 -12.93 0.62
C LEU A 108 4.35 -14.21 0.52
N ARG A 109 5.13 -14.53 1.53
CA ARG A 109 6.08 -15.63 1.50
C ARG A 109 5.47 -16.97 1.05
N GLU A 110 4.30 -17.30 1.58
CA GLU A 110 3.62 -18.55 1.23
C GLU A 110 3.11 -18.55 -0.20
N GLN A 111 2.55 -17.44 -0.66
CA GLN A 111 2.11 -17.28 -2.04
C GLN A 111 3.26 -17.36 -3.02
N ILE A 112 4.37 -16.69 -2.71
CA ILE A 112 5.59 -16.72 -3.54
C ILE A 112 6.12 -18.17 -3.64
N ALA A 113 6.18 -18.89 -2.53
CA ALA A 113 6.59 -20.29 -2.52
C ALA A 113 5.66 -21.16 -3.38
N ALA A 114 4.35 -20.91 -3.32
CA ALA A 114 3.37 -21.61 -4.15
C ALA A 114 3.56 -21.31 -5.65
N TRP A 115 3.87 -20.08 -6.01
CA TRP A 115 4.16 -19.71 -7.40
C TRP A 115 5.41 -20.39 -7.93
N GLU A 116 6.46 -20.44 -7.13
CA GLU A 116 7.71 -21.12 -7.49
C GLU A 116 7.51 -22.61 -7.71
N ARG A 117 6.71 -23.25 -6.85
CA ARG A 117 6.36 -24.68 -7.01
C ARG A 117 5.61 -24.96 -8.32
N LYS A 118 4.87 -23.98 -8.82
CA LYS A 118 4.15 -24.07 -10.11
C LYS A 118 5.01 -23.64 -11.30
N GLY A 119 6.28 -23.36 -11.10
CA GLY A 119 7.21 -22.94 -12.15
C GLY A 119 7.13 -21.45 -12.49
N MET A 120 6.41 -20.65 -11.72
CA MET A 120 6.29 -19.20 -11.94
C MET A 120 7.41 -18.46 -11.22
N VAL A 121 8.65 -18.72 -11.60
CA VAL A 121 9.82 -18.03 -11.03
C VAL A 121 9.89 -16.60 -11.57
N GLY A 122 10.13 -15.64 -10.68
CA GLY A 122 10.25 -14.23 -11.07
C GLY A 122 8.92 -13.56 -11.43
N ARG A 123 7.80 -14.14 -11.06
CA ARG A 123 6.48 -13.52 -11.27
C ARG A 123 6.41 -12.15 -10.58
N PRO A 124 5.99 -11.09 -11.29
CA PRO A 124 5.86 -9.77 -10.68
C PRO A 124 4.81 -9.76 -9.57
N ILE A 125 5.10 -9.05 -8.49
CA ILE A 125 4.13 -8.79 -7.43
C ILE A 125 3.28 -7.60 -7.85
N ARG A 126 1.97 -7.77 -7.84
CA ARG A 126 1.01 -6.72 -8.19
C ARG A 126 0.48 -6.07 -6.92
N ILE A 127 0.66 -4.77 -6.80
CA ILE A 127 0.30 -3.99 -5.61
C ILE A 127 -0.70 -2.91 -6.00
N MET A 128 -1.78 -2.79 -5.23
CA MET A 128 -2.72 -1.69 -5.34
C MET A 128 -2.47 -0.70 -4.20
N VAL A 129 -2.23 0.56 -4.53
CA VAL A 129 -2.09 1.64 -3.54
C VAL A 129 -3.44 2.33 -3.38
N VAL A 130 -3.93 2.35 -2.16
CA VAL A 130 -5.17 3.03 -1.80
C VAL A 130 -4.91 4.09 -0.75
N GLY A 131 -5.71 5.13 -0.73
CA GLY A 131 -5.60 6.21 0.24
C GLY A 131 -6.58 7.33 -0.08
N VAL A 132 -6.83 8.18 0.91
CA VAL A 132 -7.61 9.41 0.69
C VAL A 132 -6.81 10.40 -0.15
N PRO A 133 -7.46 11.40 -0.78
CA PRO A 133 -6.73 12.44 -1.51
C PRO A 133 -5.68 13.15 -0.64
N ASN A 134 -4.58 13.57 -1.27
CA ASN A 134 -3.49 14.35 -0.65
C ASN A 134 -2.63 13.62 0.39
N VAL A 135 -2.65 12.29 0.45
CA VAL A 135 -1.73 11.53 1.33
C VAL A 135 -0.39 11.18 0.66
N GLY A 136 -0.19 11.57 -0.61
CA GLY A 136 1.08 11.39 -1.32
C GLY A 136 1.15 10.15 -2.22
N LYS A 137 0.03 9.61 -2.70
CA LYS A 137 0.02 8.42 -3.58
C LYS A 137 0.84 8.61 -4.85
N SER A 138 0.69 9.75 -5.53
CA SER A 138 1.43 10.04 -6.76
C SER A 138 2.94 10.10 -6.51
N SER A 139 3.36 10.68 -5.40
CA SER A 139 4.77 10.72 -5.00
C SER A 139 5.33 9.31 -4.72
N LEU A 140 4.55 8.47 -4.05
CA LEU A 140 4.93 7.08 -3.79
C LEU A 140 5.09 6.30 -5.10
N ILE A 141 4.10 6.38 -5.98
CA ILE A 141 4.10 5.68 -7.26
C ILE A 141 5.29 6.13 -8.12
N ASN A 142 5.53 7.45 -8.21
CA ASN A 142 6.68 7.98 -8.94
C ASN A 142 8.00 7.46 -8.40
N ARG A 143 8.15 7.37 -7.09
CA ARG A 143 9.35 6.81 -6.45
C ARG A 143 9.55 5.35 -6.79
N LEU A 144 8.50 4.55 -6.69
CA LEU A 144 8.55 3.12 -7.00
C LEU A 144 8.86 2.88 -8.49
N CYS A 145 8.36 3.72 -9.38
CA CYS A 145 8.61 3.59 -10.82
C CYS A 145 10.01 4.06 -11.24
N LYS A 146 10.55 5.08 -10.58
CA LYS A 146 11.88 5.63 -10.90
C LYS A 146 13.04 4.81 -10.33
N GLY A 147 12.78 3.96 -9.37
CA GLY A 147 13.80 3.16 -8.67
C GLY A 147 14.43 2.02 -9.47
N GLY A 148 14.24 1.96 -10.78
CA GLY A 148 14.91 1.00 -11.67
C GLY A 148 14.47 -0.46 -11.58
N ASN A 149 13.79 -0.83 -10.52
CA ASN A 149 13.26 -2.17 -10.27
C ASN A 149 11.74 -2.20 -10.14
N ALA A 150 11.11 -1.08 -10.42
CA ALA A 150 9.66 -0.98 -10.35
C ALA A 150 9.05 -1.27 -11.71
N GLY A 151 8.10 -2.15 -11.73
CA GLY A 151 7.29 -2.43 -12.90
C GLY A 151 6.40 -1.25 -13.29
N LYS A 152 5.66 -1.45 -14.34
CA LYS A 152 4.74 -0.45 -14.89
C LYS A 152 3.72 -0.04 -13.85
N ALA A 153 3.63 1.26 -13.58
CA ALA A 153 2.54 1.82 -12.78
C ALA A 153 1.39 2.18 -13.71
N ALA A 154 0.24 1.60 -13.44
CA ALA A 154 -1.00 2.06 -14.06
C ALA A 154 -1.69 2.99 -13.06
N VAL A 155 -1.70 4.28 -13.37
CA VAL A 155 -2.46 5.27 -12.60
C VAL A 155 -3.84 5.35 -13.23
N GLN A 156 -4.84 4.89 -12.51
CA GLN A 156 -6.22 5.14 -12.91
C GLN A 156 -6.72 6.38 -12.17
N ASP A 157 -6.51 7.53 -12.79
CA ASP A 157 -7.21 8.75 -12.42
C ASP A 157 -8.58 8.74 -13.12
N LYS A 158 -9.61 8.48 -12.35
CA LYS A 158 -10.99 8.77 -12.74
C LYS A 158 -11.79 9.20 -11.54
#